data_f38bcc13e2bba6e10c88c7420f4605b0
#
_entry.id   f38bcc13e2bba6e10c88c7420f4605b0
#
_cell.length_a   1.000
_cell.length_b   1.000
_cell.length_c   1.000
_cell.angle_alpha   90.00
_cell.angle_beta   90.00
_cell.angle_gamma   90.00
#
_symmetry.space_group_name_H-M   'P 1'
#
loop_
_entity.id
_entity.type
_entity.pdbx_description
1 polymer ?
#
loop_
_entity_poly.entity_id
_entity_poly.type
_entity_poly.pdbx_seq_one_letter_code
_entity_poly.pdbx_strand_id
1 'polypeptide(L)'
;AAVVLVLLSAGVYYWWNSEEVREEVPVLYQIAAGTTGARLTLGDGSVVDVLKDRAVELKEVDGTKIVTDSIGIDYSTQETVDTAEVMNTVQTLTGMEYMLTLSDGTKVFLNAETKLKFPTKFQKEERVVVLEGEAYFEVRKDATHPFIVKANDVDVKVLGTSFNLRSYSDENSIATTLVSGKVAVFAGENSEEIVPGEQAVY
;
A
#
# COMPACT_ATOMS: atom_id res chain seq x y z
N ALA A 1 39.32 -28.94 -62.47
CA ALA A 1 38.02 -29.49 -61.93
C ALA A 1 38.05 -29.67 -60.42
N ALA A 2 39.11 -30.21 -59.80
CA ALA A 2 39.21 -30.45 -58.35
C ALA A 2 39.15 -29.18 -57.52
N VAL A 3 39.81 -28.09 -57.89
CA VAL A 3 39.83 -26.82 -57.16
C VAL A 3 38.44 -26.16 -57.05
N VAL A 4 37.67 -26.27 -58.13
CA VAL A 4 36.29 -25.71 -58.17
C VAL A 4 35.37 -26.46 -57.18
N LEU A 5 35.51 -27.79 -57.10
CA LEU A 5 34.75 -28.60 -56.15
C LEU A 5 35.09 -28.30 -54.69
N VAL A 6 36.36 -28.03 -54.38
CA VAL A 6 36.78 -27.62 -53.03
C VAL A 6 36.24 -26.27 -52.67
N LEU A 7 36.25 -25.29 -53.57
CA LEU A 7 35.67 -23.96 -53.32
C LEU A 7 34.15 -24.00 -53.15
N LEU A 8 33.44 -24.81 -53.93
CA LEU A 8 32.01 -24.98 -53.76
C LEU A 8 31.64 -25.68 -52.46
N SER A 9 32.38 -26.71 -52.05
CA SER A 9 32.16 -27.40 -50.77
C SER A 9 32.47 -26.49 -49.56
N ALA A 10 33.52 -25.67 -49.63
CA ALA A 10 33.83 -24.68 -48.60
C ALA A 10 32.74 -23.60 -48.53
N GLY A 11 32.21 -23.14 -49.65
CA GLY A 11 31.12 -22.18 -49.69
C GLY A 11 29.82 -22.73 -49.07
N VAL A 12 29.45 -23.96 -49.39
CA VAL A 12 28.28 -24.64 -48.81
C VAL A 12 28.49 -24.90 -47.32
N TYR A 13 29.69 -25.30 -46.91
CA TYR A 13 30.02 -25.49 -45.51
C TYR A 13 29.90 -24.18 -44.72
N TYR A 14 30.42 -23.07 -45.27
CA TYR A 14 30.33 -21.75 -44.64
C TYR A 14 28.88 -21.25 -44.58
N TRP A 15 28.10 -21.47 -45.64
CA TRP A 15 26.68 -21.08 -45.67
C TRP A 15 25.82 -21.90 -44.71
N TRP A 16 26.13 -23.19 -44.52
CA TRP A 16 25.42 -24.06 -43.59
C TRP A 16 25.85 -23.83 -42.14
N ASN A 17 27.08 -23.39 -41.89
CA ASN A 17 27.60 -23.16 -40.57
C ASN A 17 27.53 -21.69 -40.14
N SER A 18 26.97 -20.81 -40.95
CA SER A 18 26.59 -19.47 -40.52
C SER A 18 25.33 -19.62 -39.63
N GLU A 19 25.55 -19.87 -38.32
CA GLU A 19 24.51 -19.65 -37.32
C GLU A 19 24.06 -18.20 -37.44
N GLU A 20 22.77 -17.98 -37.79
CA GLU A 20 22.13 -16.70 -37.61
C GLU A 20 22.32 -16.30 -36.14
N VAL A 21 23.24 -15.40 -35.92
CA VAL A 21 23.30 -14.70 -34.62
C VAL A 21 21.95 -13.96 -34.56
N ARG A 22 20.96 -14.60 -33.91
CA ARG A 22 19.75 -13.88 -33.50
C ARG A 22 20.24 -12.85 -32.53
N GLU A 23 20.34 -11.61 -32.96
CA GLU A 23 20.39 -10.48 -32.04
C GLU A 23 19.14 -10.60 -31.16
N GLU A 24 19.33 -11.04 -29.91
CA GLU A 24 18.31 -10.88 -28.89
C GLU A 24 18.08 -9.39 -28.76
N VAL A 25 17.04 -8.90 -29.39
CA VAL A 25 16.57 -7.52 -29.21
C VAL A 25 16.25 -7.41 -27.72
N PRO A 26 16.99 -6.57 -26.96
CA PRO A 26 16.70 -6.43 -25.54
C PRO A 26 15.24 -6.01 -25.42
N VAL A 27 14.44 -6.83 -24.72
CA VAL A 27 13.07 -6.47 -24.38
C VAL A 27 13.18 -5.27 -23.45
N LEU A 28 13.02 -4.07 -24.01
CA LEU A 28 12.90 -2.85 -23.22
C LEU A 28 11.59 -2.97 -22.43
N TYR A 29 11.70 -3.43 -21.19
CA TYR A 29 10.61 -3.31 -20.24
C TYR A 29 10.35 -1.82 -20.03
N GLN A 30 9.31 -1.29 -20.63
CA GLN A 30 8.80 0.02 -20.27
C GLN A 30 8.17 -0.11 -18.89
N ILE A 31 8.91 0.30 -17.86
CA ILE A 31 8.36 0.44 -16.52
C ILE A 31 7.37 1.61 -16.60
N ALA A 32 6.08 1.31 -16.54
CA ALA A 32 5.05 2.32 -16.46
C ALA A 32 5.25 3.13 -15.17
N ALA A 33 5.10 4.46 -15.26
CA ALA A 33 5.10 5.29 -14.06
C ALA A 33 3.98 4.84 -13.12
N GLY A 34 4.21 4.90 -11.81
CA GLY A 34 3.20 4.64 -10.79
C GLY A 34 1.96 5.51 -11.02
N THR A 35 0.81 4.97 -10.75
CA THR A 35 -0.48 5.67 -10.88
C THR A 35 -1.09 5.91 -9.52
N THR A 36 -1.91 6.96 -9.40
CA THR A 36 -2.66 7.22 -8.18
C THR A 36 -4.06 6.65 -8.31
N GLY A 37 -4.40 5.71 -7.44
CA GLY A 37 -5.73 5.08 -7.43
C GLY A 37 -5.81 3.97 -6.38
N ALA A 38 -7.05 3.65 -6.01
CA ALA A 38 -7.33 2.59 -5.04
C ALA A 38 -8.70 1.97 -5.32
N ARG A 39 -8.93 0.81 -4.74
CA ARG A 39 -10.23 0.15 -4.66
C ARG A 39 -10.78 0.31 -3.25
N LEU A 40 -11.95 0.92 -3.13
CA LEU A 40 -12.67 1.07 -1.88
C LEU A 40 -13.77 0.01 -1.80
N THR A 41 -13.75 -0.80 -0.73
CA THR A 41 -14.84 -1.70 -0.37
C THR A 41 -15.59 -1.10 0.80
N LEU A 42 -16.88 -0.85 0.62
CA LEU A 42 -17.78 -0.28 1.61
C LEU A 42 -18.30 -1.35 2.58
N GLY A 43 -18.96 -0.93 3.66
CA GLY A 43 -19.46 -1.83 4.69
C GLY A 43 -20.56 -2.78 4.22
N ASP A 44 -21.28 -2.46 3.14
CA ASP A 44 -22.26 -3.35 2.51
C ASP A 44 -21.62 -4.35 1.52
N GLY A 45 -20.30 -4.29 1.36
CA GLY A 45 -19.52 -5.12 0.43
C GLY A 45 -19.48 -4.57 -1.00
N SER A 46 -20.09 -3.44 -1.30
CA SER A 46 -19.97 -2.79 -2.61
C SER A 46 -18.53 -2.30 -2.84
N VAL A 47 -18.08 -2.36 -4.10
CA VAL A 47 -16.70 -2.04 -4.48
C VAL A 47 -16.71 -0.88 -5.47
N VAL A 48 -15.89 0.13 -5.19
CA VAL A 48 -15.73 1.33 -6.02
C VAL A 48 -14.25 1.54 -6.34
N ASP A 49 -13.90 1.61 -7.62
CA ASP A 49 -12.56 2.00 -8.04
C ASP A 49 -12.45 3.53 -8.02
N VAL A 50 -11.52 4.03 -7.20
CA VAL A 50 -11.28 5.46 -7.00
C VAL A 50 -10.00 5.83 -7.72
N LEU A 51 -10.12 6.70 -8.73
CA LEU A 51 -9.01 7.17 -9.55
C LEU A 51 -8.82 8.68 -9.31
N LYS A 52 -7.58 9.14 -9.40
CA LYS A 52 -7.15 10.53 -9.14
C LYS A 52 -7.99 11.61 -9.84
N ASP A 53 -8.46 11.33 -11.06
CA ASP A 53 -9.12 12.34 -11.91
C ASP A 53 -10.66 12.34 -11.78
N ARG A 54 -11.20 11.56 -10.84
CA ARG A 54 -12.64 11.40 -10.69
C ARG A 54 -13.08 11.67 -9.26
N ALA A 55 -13.54 12.90 -9.00
CA ALA A 55 -14.25 13.20 -7.76
C ALA A 55 -15.58 12.44 -7.72
N VAL A 56 -15.81 11.66 -6.66
CA VAL A 56 -17.04 10.91 -6.42
C VAL A 56 -17.47 11.18 -4.99
N GLU A 57 -18.74 11.47 -4.82
CA GLU A 57 -19.39 11.50 -3.50
C GLU A 57 -20.09 10.16 -3.30
N LEU A 58 -19.69 9.42 -2.27
CA LEU A 58 -20.27 8.15 -1.89
C LEU A 58 -20.97 8.30 -0.55
N LYS A 59 -21.93 7.44 -0.31
CA LYS A 59 -22.66 7.37 0.96
C LYS A 59 -22.62 5.94 1.49
N GLU A 60 -22.15 5.80 2.71
CA GLU A 60 -22.10 4.53 3.42
C GLU A 60 -23.47 4.14 4.01
N VAL A 61 -23.64 2.88 4.40
CA VAL A 61 -24.88 2.35 5.01
C VAL A 61 -25.24 3.05 6.33
N ASP A 62 -24.24 3.54 7.07
CA ASP A 62 -24.42 4.33 8.30
C ASP A 62 -24.72 5.82 8.04
N GLY A 63 -24.79 6.22 6.77
CA GLY A 63 -25.03 7.60 6.36
C GLY A 63 -23.76 8.44 6.22
N THR A 64 -22.59 7.89 6.53
CA THR A 64 -21.28 8.52 6.35
C THR A 64 -21.12 9.00 4.92
N LYS A 65 -20.76 10.27 4.74
CA LYS A 65 -20.36 10.82 3.46
C LYS A 65 -18.86 10.60 3.25
N ILE A 66 -18.52 10.02 2.11
CA ILE A 66 -17.14 9.80 1.69
C ILE A 66 -16.89 10.69 0.48
N VAL A 67 -15.92 11.57 0.60
CA VAL A 67 -15.52 12.46 -0.49
C VAL A 67 -14.22 11.95 -1.09
N THR A 68 -14.22 11.74 -2.39
CA THR A 68 -12.99 11.42 -3.12
C THR A 68 -12.64 12.60 -4.02
N ASP A 69 -11.37 12.98 -4.05
CA ASP A 69 -10.86 14.03 -4.94
C ASP A 69 -9.53 13.61 -5.58
N SER A 70 -8.86 14.56 -6.22
CA SER A 70 -7.54 14.32 -6.83
C SER A 70 -6.43 14.03 -5.83
N ILE A 71 -6.66 14.23 -4.53
CA ILE A 71 -5.69 14.04 -3.45
C ILE A 71 -5.88 12.67 -2.80
N GLY A 72 -7.13 12.26 -2.57
CA GLY A 72 -7.41 11.01 -1.89
C GLY A 72 -8.88 10.84 -1.47
N ILE A 73 -9.12 9.93 -0.53
CA ILE A 73 -10.41 9.70 0.12
C ILE A 73 -10.40 10.42 1.47
N ASP A 74 -11.48 11.17 1.77
CA ASP A 74 -11.63 11.91 3.02
C ASP A 74 -12.87 11.46 3.80
N TYR A 75 -12.65 11.00 5.03
CA TYR A 75 -13.65 10.62 6.03
C TYR A 75 -13.77 11.64 7.17
N SER A 76 -13.01 12.74 7.15
CA SER A 76 -12.95 13.69 8.27
C SER A 76 -14.20 14.59 8.41
N THR A 77 -15.03 14.66 7.37
CA THR A 77 -16.18 15.61 7.26
C THR A 77 -17.48 15.07 7.81
N GLN A 78 -17.47 14.29 8.89
CA GLN A 78 -18.63 13.55 9.34
C GLN A 78 -19.53 14.30 10.33
N GLU A 79 -20.84 14.34 10.05
CA GLU A 79 -21.88 14.58 11.06
C GLU A 79 -22.12 13.29 11.87
N THR A 80 -22.24 13.44 13.18
CA THR A 80 -22.36 12.31 14.11
C THR A 80 -23.70 11.64 14.04
N VAL A 81 -23.79 10.46 13.43
CA VAL A 81 -24.89 9.53 13.62
C VAL A 81 -24.39 8.39 14.50
N ASP A 82 -25.10 8.12 15.58
CA ASP A 82 -24.77 7.03 16.52
C ASP A 82 -25.26 5.70 15.93
N THR A 83 -24.36 5.02 15.19
CA THR A 83 -24.66 3.76 14.50
C THR A 83 -23.60 2.70 14.82
N ALA A 84 -23.89 1.44 14.47
CA ALA A 84 -22.93 0.35 14.60
C ALA A 84 -21.65 0.66 13.82
N GLU A 85 -20.50 0.15 14.32
CA GLU A 85 -19.19 0.32 13.68
C GLU A 85 -19.19 -0.32 12.28
N VAL A 86 -19.11 0.50 11.26
CA VAL A 86 -19.03 0.06 9.86
C VAL A 86 -17.57 0.06 9.44
N MET A 87 -17.10 -1.07 8.88
CA MET A 87 -15.71 -1.25 8.46
C MET A 87 -15.59 -1.14 6.95
N ASN A 88 -14.68 -0.29 6.49
CA ASN A 88 -14.31 -0.15 5.09
C ASN A 88 -12.91 -0.69 4.85
N THR A 89 -12.61 -1.00 3.59
CA THR A 89 -11.29 -1.44 3.17
C THR A 89 -10.86 -0.65 1.94
N VAL A 90 -9.66 -0.05 2.01
CA VAL A 90 -8.98 0.54 0.85
C VAL A 90 -7.84 -0.37 0.44
N GLN A 91 -7.72 -0.64 -0.86
CA GLN A 91 -6.66 -1.45 -1.43
C GLN A 91 -6.03 -0.76 -2.63
N THR A 92 -4.71 -0.63 -2.63
CA THR A 92 -3.91 -0.24 -3.79
C THR A 92 -3.48 -1.47 -4.58
N LEU A 93 -3.36 -1.34 -5.90
CA LEU A 93 -2.87 -2.41 -6.77
C LEU A 93 -1.38 -2.20 -7.09
N THR A 94 -0.78 -3.13 -7.82
CA THR A 94 0.60 -3.05 -8.29
C THR A 94 0.87 -1.73 -9.02
N GLY A 95 1.91 -1.02 -8.58
CA GLY A 95 2.29 0.29 -9.14
C GLY A 95 1.32 1.43 -8.82
N MET A 96 0.40 1.25 -7.86
CA MET A 96 -0.50 2.31 -7.40
C MET A 96 -0.11 2.77 -5.99
N GLU A 97 -0.33 4.04 -5.73
CA GLU A 97 -0.28 4.66 -4.41
C GLU A 97 -1.55 5.46 -4.16
N TYR A 98 -1.94 5.61 -2.91
CA TYR A 98 -3.14 6.38 -2.58
C TYR A 98 -3.09 7.01 -1.19
N MET A 99 -3.73 8.18 -1.03
CA MET A 99 -3.87 8.85 0.26
C MET A 99 -5.28 8.70 0.80
N LEU A 100 -5.38 8.44 2.11
CA LEU A 100 -6.61 8.33 2.86
C LEU A 100 -6.54 9.24 4.08
N THR A 101 -7.58 10.05 4.30
CA THR A 101 -7.79 10.78 5.55
C THR A 101 -8.88 10.08 6.36
N LEU A 102 -8.54 9.57 7.54
CA LEU A 102 -9.47 8.89 8.45
C LEU A 102 -10.36 9.89 9.19
N SER A 103 -11.43 9.39 9.81
CA SER A 103 -12.44 10.22 10.50
C SER A 103 -11.88 11.07 11.66
N ASP A 104 -10.76 10.67 12.26
CA ASP A 104 -10.04 11.44 13.27
C ASP A 104 -9.11 12.50 12.69
N GLY A 105 -8.95 12.56 11.36
CA GLY A 105 -8.02 13.42 10.64
C GLY A 105 -6.61 12.85 10.50
N THR A 106 -6.38 11.59 10.88
CA THR A 106 -5.13 10.86 10.60
C THR A 106 -4.99 10.67 9.09
N LYS A 107 -3.80 10.98 8.54
CA LYS A 107 -3.49 10.74 7.14
C LYS A 107 -2.69 9.46 6.97
N VAL A 108 -3.07 8.67 5.98
CA VAL A 108 -2.43 7.40 5.63
C VAL A 108 -2.06 7.41 4.16
N PHE A 109 -0.79 7.21 3.87
CA PHE A 109 -0.25 7.11 2.52
C PHE A 109 0.05 5.64 2.25
N LEU A 110 -0.80 5.03 1.44
CA LEU A 110 -0.71 3.61 1.08
C LEU A 110 0.26 3.44 -0.09
N ASN A 111 1.24 2.55 0.08
CA ASN A 111 2.13 2.13 -1.00
C ASN A 111 1.42 1.10 -1.90
N ALA A 112 2.09 0.62 -2.95
CA ALA A 112 1.55 -0.40 -3.85
C ALA A 112 1.21 -1.70 -3.11
N GLU A 113 0.21 -2.45 -3.62
CA GLU A 113 -0.19 -3.77 -3.09
C GLU A 113 -0.53 -3.77 -1.60
N THR A 114 -1.10 -2.66 -1.14
CA THR A 114 -1.40 -2.43 0.28
C THR A 114 -2.90 -2.42 0.51
N LYS A 115 -3.30 -3.05 1.61
CA LYS A 115 -4.70 -3.12 2.06
C LYS A 115 -4.80 -2.57 3.48
N LEU A 116 -5.67 -1.60 3.67
CA LEU A 116 -6.01 -1.01 4.97
C LEU A 116 -7.48 -1.21 5.25
N LYS A 117 -7.78 -1.86 6.39
CA LYS A 117 -9.14 -1.98 6.92
C LYS A 117 -9.29 -1.06 8.13
N PHE A 118 -10.35 -0.24 8.12
CA PHE A 118 -10.57 0.81 9.12
C PHE A 118 -12.06 1.06 9.32
N PRO A 119 -12.49 1.56 10.49
CA PRO A 119 -13.87 1.96 10.71
C PRO A 119 -14.17 3.31 10.04
N THR A 120 -15.38 3.49 9.53
CA THR A 120 -15.84 4.78 9.01
C THR A 120 -15.73 5.87 10.07
N LYS A 121 -15.86 5.50 11.35
CA LYS A 121 -15.71 6.37 12.51
C LYS A 121 -15.15 5.61 13.70
N PHE A 122 -14.17 6.19 14.39
CA PHE A 122 -13.66 5.65 15.64
C PHE A 122 -14.65 5.97 16.79
N GLN A 123 -15.19 4.93 17.42
CA GLN A 123 -16.20 5.05 18.49
C GLN A 123 -15.72 4.51 19.83
N LYS A 124 -14.56 3.85 19.87
CA LYS A 124 -14.01 3.18 21.05
C LYS A 124 -12.92 4.02 21.71
N GLU A 125 -12.47 3.56 22.86
CA GLU A 125 -11.34 4.16 23.58
C GLU A 125 -10.02 4.07 22.80
N GLU A 126 -9.95 3.19 21.80
CA GLU A 126 -8.79 3.02 20.92
C GLU A 126 -9.20 3.18 19.45
N ARG A 127 -8.31 3.80 18.65
CA ARG A 127 -8.45 3.98 17.21
C ARG A 127 -7.70 2.86 16.50
N VAL A 128 -8.41 1.80 16.09
CA VAL A 128 -7.78 0.59 15.56
C VAL A 128 -7.96 0.50 14.05
N VAL A 129 -6.87 0.22 13.33
CA VAL A 129 -6.85 -0.11 11.91
C VAL A 129 -6.03 -1.38 11.68
N VAL A 130 -6.26 -2.08 10.55
CA VAL A 130 -5.53 -3.30 10.18
C VAL A 130 -4.84 -3.06 8.85
N LEU A 131 -3.52 -3.29 8.80
CA LEU A 131 -2.66 -3.10 7.63
C LEU A 131 -2.12 -4.44 7.14
N GLU A 132 -2.16 -4.64 5.81
CA GLU A 132 -1.41 -5.64 5.07
C GLU A 132 -0.70 -4.89 3.92
N GLY A 133 0.62 -4.96 3.83
CA GLY A 133 1.42 -4.18 2.91
C GLY A 133 2.22 -3.06 3.58
N GLU A 134 2.35 -1.89 2.96
CA GLU A 134 3.15 -0.79 3.48
C GLU A 134 2.41 0.54 3.45
N ALA A 135 2.42 1.25 4.57
CA ALA A 135 1.84 2.58 4.66
C ALA A 135 2.65 3.52 5.57
N TYR A 136 2.68 4.78 5.18
CA TYR A 136 3.15 5.87 6.03
C TYR A 136 1.96 6.54 6.71
N PHE A 137 2.06 6.71 8.03
CA PHE A 137 1.01 7.28 8.87
C PHE A 137 1.45 8.63 9.44
N GLU A 138 0.59 9.63 9.30
CA GLU A 138 0.65 10.89 10.05
C GLU A 138 -0.53 10.91 11.03
N VAL A 139 -0.32 10.33 12.21
CA VAL A 139 -1.38 10.14 13.19
C VAL A 139 -1.69 11.44 13.91
N ARG A 140 -2.98 11.83 13.90
CA ARG A 140 -3.46 12.97 14.66
C ARG A 140 -3.22 12.77 16.16
N LYS A 141 -2.66 13.79 16.80
CA LYS A 141 -2.33 13.74 18.23
C LYS A 141 -3.61 13.67 19.08
N ASP A 142 -3.73 12.58 19.85
CA ASP A 142 -4.74 12.38 20.88
C ASP A 142 -4.16 11.48 21.96
N ALA A 143 -3.93 12.05 23.13
CA ALA A 143 -3.32 11.34 24.27
C ALA A 143 -4.32 10.42 25.00
N THR A 144 -5.62 10.60 24.78
CA THR A 144 -6.69 9.87 25.47
C THR A 144 -7.17 8.66 24.69
N HIS A 145 -7.06 8.69 23.35
CA HIS A 145 -7.47 7.61 22.47
C HIS A 145 -6.27 7.14 21.64
N PRO A 146 -5.53 6.13 22.07
CA PRO A 146 -4.39 5.59 21.34
C PRO A 146 -4.79 5.14 19.94
N PHE A 147 -3.87 5.33 18.97
CA PHE A 147 -4.00 4.80 17.61
C PHE A 147 -3.19 3.50 17.51
N ILE A 148 -3.82 2.44 17.04
CA ILE A 148 -3.23 1.11 16.95
C ILE A 148 -3.31 0.63 15.51
N VAL A 149 -2.16 0.31 14.91
CA VAL A 149 -2.08 -0.40 13.64
C VAL A 149 -1.77 -1.86 13.92
N LYS A 150 -2.70 -2.74 13.56
CA LYS A 150 -2.50 -4.19 13.60
C LYS A 150 -1.95 -4.66 12.27
N ALA A 151 -0.82 -5.35 12.29
CA ALA A 151 -0.14 -5.86 11.12
C ALA A 151 0.38 -7.29 11.40
N ASN A 152 -0.32 -8.30 10.89
CA ASN A 152 -0.08 -9.71 11.24
C ASN A 152 -0.01 -9.90 12.78
N ASP A 153 1.14 -10.38 13.30
CA ASP A 153 1.36 -10.64 14.72
C ASP A 153 1.99 -9.45 15.48
N VAL A 154 2.03 -8.25 14.85
CA VAL A 154 2.60 -7.04 15.43
C VAL A 154 1.53 -5.96 15.56
N ASP A 155 1.45 -5.37 16.76
CA ASP A 155 0.62 -4.20 17.04
C ASP A 155 1.53 -2.98 17.25
N VAL A 156 1.28 -1.89 16.50
CA VAL A 156 2.00 -0.62 16.62
C VAL A 156 1.09 0.41 17.27
N LYS A 157 1.45 0.86 18.49
CA LYS A 157 0.64 1.78 19.31
C LYS A 157 1.29 3.15 19.42
N VAL A 158 0.51 4.20 19.11
CA VAL A 158 0.96 5.59 19.11
C VAL A 158 -0.09 6.56 19.64
N LEU A 159 0.33 7.78 20.04
CA LEU A 159 -0.57 8.85 20.52
C LEU A 159 -0.60 10.09 19.63
N GLY A 160 0.19 10.11 18.55
CA GLY A 160 0.33 11.26 17.64
C GLY A 160 1.74 11.31 17.07
N THR A 161 1.98 10.55 16.02
CA THR A 161 3.29 10.10 15.59
C THR A 161 3.28 10.00 14.08
N SER A 162 4.42 10.28 13.44
CA SER A 162 4.64 10.00 12.03
C SER A 162 5.61 8.82 11.89
N PHE A 163 5.16 7.75 11.25
CA PHE A 163 5.93 6.52 11.10
C PHE A 163 5.56 5.76 9.83
N ASN A 164 6.47 4.92 9.35
CA ASN A 164 6.21 3.95 8.28
C ASN A 164 6.09 2.55 8.87
N LEU A 165 5.13 1.78 8.40
CA LEU A 165 4.96 0.37 8.74
C LEU A 165 4.91 -0.45 7.46
N ARG A 166 5.81 -1.45 7.37
CA ARG A 166 5.91 -2.39 6.26
C ARG A 166 5.66 -3.81 6.77
N SER A 167 4.63 -4.44 6.22
CA SER A 167 4.15 -5.78 6.60
C SER A 167 3.50 -6.47 5.41
N TYR A 168 4.28 -6.75 4.36
CA TYR A 168 3.82 -7.55 3.23
C TYR A 168 3.79 -9.03 3.60
N SER A 169 2.77 -9.74 3.14
CA SER A 169 2.56 -11.17 3.46
C SER A 169 3.59 -12.11 2.83
N ASP A 170 4.29 -11.67 1.77
CA ASP A 170 5.36 -12.37 1.08
C ASP A 170 6.76 -12.06 1.64
N GLU A 171 6.85 -11.17 2.63
CA GLU A 171 8.09 -10.83 3.34
C GLU A 171 8.18 -11.57 4.68
N ASN A 172 9.42 -11.87 5.08
CA ASN A 172 9.70 -12.61 6.33
C ASN A 172 9.85 -11.70 7.55
N SER A 173 9.64 -10.39 7.38
CA SER A 173 9.81 -9.42 8.46
C SER A 173 8.79 -8.30 8.38
N ILE A 174 8.47 -7.75 9.55
CA ILE A 174 7.65 -6.55 9.70
C ILE A 174 8.57 -5.44 10.20
N ALA A 175 8.58 -4.29 9.52
CA ALA A 175 9.45 -3.18 9.86
C ALA A 175 8.66 -1.92 10.20
N THR A 176 8.92 -1.34 11.37
CA THR A 176 8.35 -0.06 11.82
C THR A 176 9.46 0.98 11.92
N THR A 177 9.40 2.03 11.10
CA THR A 177 10.39 3.12 11.10
C THR A 177 9.77 4.39 11.65
N LEU A 178 10.36 4.98 12.69
CA LEU A 178 9.83 6.17 13.34
C LEU A 178 10.46 7.45 12.75
N VAL A 179 9.60 8.38 12.33
CA VAL A 179 10.00 9.70 11.82
C VAL A 179 9.87 10.77 12.91
N SER A 180 8.74 10.83 13.61
CA SER A 180 8.52 11.80 14.69
C SER A 180 7.56 11.26 15.75
N GLY A 181 7.74 11.67 17.00
CA GLY A 181 6.91 11.24 18.14
C GLY A 181 7.50 10.06 18.89
N LYS A 182 6.65 9.12 19.30
CA LYS A 182 7.00 7.87 19.99
C LYS A 182 6.15 6.74 19.48
N VAL A 183 6.74 5.57 19.33
CA VAL A 183 6.08 4.33 18.94
C VAL A 183 6.38 3.24 19.95
N ALA A 184 5.33 2.52 20.39
CA ALA A 184 5.46 1.26 21.08
C ALA A 184 5.04 0.13 20.13
N VAL A 185 5.94 -0.82 19.88
CA VAL A 185 5.73 -1.99 19.03
C VAL A 185 5.56 -3.20 19.94
N PHE A 186 4.52 -3.99 19.70
CA PHE A 186 4.21 -5.20 20.45
C PHE A 186 4.21 -6.41 19.48
N ALA A 187 5.01 -7.43 19.79
CA ALA A 187 5.08 -8.68 19.06
C ALA A 187 4.96 -9.87 20.03
N GLY A 188 3.77 -10.44 20.17
CA GLY A 188 3.47 -11.44 21.18
C GLY A 188 3.67 -10.89 22.58
N GLU A 189 4.58 -11.50 23.36
CA GLU A 189 4.91 -11.07 24.74
C GLU A 189 6.02 -9.98 24.76
N ASN A 190 6.66 -9.69 23.63
CA ASN A 190 7.71 -8.69 23.53
C ASN A 190 7.12 -7.31 23.22
N SER A 191 7.73 -6.28 23.81
CA SER A 191 7.40 -4.89 23.48
C SER A 191 8.67 -4.06 23.43
N GLU A 192 8.74 -3.12 22.48
CA GLU A 192 9.85 -2.21 22.28
C GLU A 192 9.33 -0.80 22.02
N GLU A 193 9.97 0.19 22.62
CA GLU A 193 9.75 1.61 22.30
C GLU A 193 10.90 2.10 21.44
N ILE A 194 10.59 2.74 20.31
CA ILE A 194 11.57 3.35 19.42
C ILE A 194 11.43 4.87 19.41
N VAL A 195 12.55 5.55 19.15
CA VAL A 195 12.66 7.02 19.06
C VAL A 195 12.92 7.45 17.60
N PRO A 196 12.70 8.72 17.25
CA PRO A 196 12.88 9.21 15.88
C PRO A 196 14.24 8.85 15.29
N GLY A 197 14.22 8.27 14.07
CA GLY A 197 15.38 7.76 13.35
C GLY A 197 15.68 6.28 13.58
N GLU A 198 14.96 5.61 14.49
CA GLU A 198 15.09 4.17 14.72
C GLU A 198 14.06 3.35 13.92
N GLN A 199 14.37 2.07 13.78
CA GLN A 199 13.53 1.06 13.17
C GLN A 199 13.49 -0.20 14.04
N ALA A 200 12.30 -0.69 14.32
CA ALA A 200 12.08 -2.03 14.89
C ALA A 200 11.78 -3.01 13.75
N VAL A 201 12.37 -4.22 13.83
CA VAL A 201 12.19 -5.29 12.83
C VAL A 201 11.87 -6.60 13.56
N TYR A 202 10.80 -7.26 13.18
CA TYR A 202 10.28 -8.50 13.73
C TYR A 202 10.10 -9.57 12.66
#